data_0f426ebd7f6ba15505644e355898e31a
#
_entry.id   0f426ebd7f6ba15505644e355898e31a
#
_cell.length_a   1.000
_cell.length_b   1.000
_cell.length_c   1.000
_cell.angle_alpha   90.00
_cell.angle_beta   90.00
_cell.angle_gamma   90.00
#
_symmetry.space_group_name_H-M   'P 1'
#
loop_
_entity.id
_entity.type
_entity.pdbx_description
1 polymer ?
#
loop_
_entity_poly.entity_id
_entity_poly.type
_entity_poly.pdbx_seq_one_letter_code
_entity_poly.pdbx_strand_id
1 'polypeptide(L)'
;MADVTPLPLARRVQPVAFDRLELNRILDLYGRMVAAGKWRDYALDFERDVAVFSAFRRAAERPEFRIEKRPALRGRQGMWALVSE
;
A
#
# COMPACT_ATOMS: atom_id res chain seq x y z
N MET A 1 -13.19 32.01 26.11
CA MET A 1 -12.90 31.54 24.88
C MET A 1 -12.48 30.12 24.91
N ALA A 2 -12.95 29.44 24.04
CA ALA A 2 -12.67 28.07 24.07
C ALA A 2 -11.31 27.80 23.56
N ASP A 3 -10.62 27.01 24.26
CA ASP A 3 -9.37 26.65 23.86
C ASP A 3 -9.49 25.47 23.02
N VAL A 4 -9.13 25.55 21.82
CA VAL A 4 -9.22 24.43 20.95
C VAL A 4 -7.94 23.66 21.04
N THR A 5 -7.98 22.68 21.85
CA THR A 5 -6.82 21.82 22.00
C THR A 5 -6.99 20.64 21.11
N PRO A 6 -6.14 20.43 20.15
CA PRO A 6 -6.28 19.32 19.27
C PRO A 6 -6.16 18.04 20.04
N LEU A 7 -7.01 17.14 19.78
CA LEU A 7 -6.94 15.87 20.40
C LEU A 7 -5.74 15.16 19.91
N PRO A 8 -4.99 14.68 20.79
CA PRO A 8 -3.80 13.98 20.41
C PRO A 8 -4.07 12.89 19.42
N LEU A 9 -5.15 12.21 19.58
CA LEU A 9 -5.45 11.17 18.69
C LEU A 9 -5.63 11.54 17.29
N ALA A 10 -6.33 12.63 17.10
CA ALA A 10 -6.70 13.00 15.78
C ALA A 10 -5.53 13.16 14.89
N ARG A 11 -4.40 13.42 15.44
CA ARG A 11 -3.35 13.68 14.56
C ARG A 11 -2.35 12.63 14.58
N ARG A 12 -2.44 11.68 15.47
CA ARG A 12 -1.37 10.86 15.48
C ARG A 12 -1.50 9.64 14.78
N VAL A 13 -2.62 9.18 14.49
CA VAL A 13 -2.73 7.89 13.92
C VAL A 13 -3.07 8.03 12.47
N GLN A 14 -2.09 8.35 11.68
CA GLN A 14 -2.32 8.38 10.26
C GLN A 14 -1.91 7.06 9.69
N PRO A 15 -2.71 6.47 8.82
CA PRO A 15 -2.33 5.22 8.22
C PRO A 15 -1.11 5.39 7.33
N VAL A 16 -0.39 4.33 7.13
CA VAL A 16 0.69 4.30 6.17
C VAL A 16 0.09 4.33 4.78
N ALA A 17 0.67 5.10 3.89
CA ALA A 17 0.19 5.19 2.52
C ALA A 17 1.36 5.24 1.57
N PHE A 18 1.08 5.00 0.30
CA PHE A 18 2.08 5.20 -0.75
C PHE A 18 2.07 6.68 -1.12
N ASP A 19 3.23 7.28 -1.25
CA ASP A 19 3.26 8.65 -1.75
C ASP A 19 3.04 8.62 -3.26
N ARG A 20 2.93 9.78 -3.86
CA ARG A 20 2.59 9.87 -5.26
C ARG A 20 3.60 9.15 -6.16
N LEU A 21 4.87 9.33 -5.89
CA LEU A 21 5.89 8.71 -6.72
C LEU A 21 5.87 7.19 -6.58
N GLU A 22 5.71 6.73 -5.36
CA GLU A 22 5.61 5.29 -5.09
C GLU A 22 4.42 4.70 -5.81
N LEU A 23 3.28 5.35 -5.68
CA LEU A 23 2.08 4.84 -6.31
C LEU A 23 2.20 4.84 -7.82
N ASN A 24 2.79 5.89 -8.40
CA ASN A 24 2.98 5.94 -9.83
C ASN A 24 3.84 4.78 -10.32
N ARG A 25 4.86 4.45 -9.58
CA ARG A 25 5.73 3.33 -9.95
C ARG A 25 5.01 2.00 -9.87
N ILE A 26 4.20 1.85 -8.83
CA ILE A 26 3.41 0.64 -8.67
C ILE A 26 2.40 0.51 -9.80
N LEU A 27 1.73 1.59 -10.14
CA LEU A 27 0.72 1.55 -11.20
C LEU A 27 1.34 1.38 -12.58
N ASP A 28 2.56 1.87 -12.78
CA ASP A 28 3.27 1.60 -14.02
C ASP A 28 3.53 0.10 -14.16
N LEU A 29 3.94 -0.54 -13.10
CA LEU A 29 4.15 -1.98 -13.11
C LEU A 29 2.82 -2.67 -13.37
N TYR A 30 1.76 -2.23 -12.68
CA TYR A 30 0.44 -2.82 -12.86
C TYR A 30 0.02 -2.75 -14.32
N GLY A 31 0.20 -1.61 -14.96
CA GLY A 31 -0.18 -1.45 -16.36
C GLY A 31 0.58 -2.40 -17.28
N ARG A 32 1.86 -2.58 -17.03
CA ARG A 32 2.64 -3.52 -17.82
C ARG A 32 2.18 -4.95 -17.62
N MET A 33 1.81 -5.30 -16.40
CA MET A 33 1.35 -6.65 -16.12
C MET A 33 -0.04 -6.90 -16.69
N VAL A 34 -0.89 -5.88 -16.73
CA VAL A 34 -2.18 -5.99 -17.36
C VAL A 34 -2.00 -6.19 -18.88
N ALA A 35 -1.11 -5.42 -19.47
CA ALA A 35 -0.84 -5.55 -20.91
C ALA A 35 -0.29 -6.92 -21.25
N ALA A 36 0.43 -7.53 -20.33
CA ALA A 36 0.96 -8.88 -20.53
C ALA A 36 -0.06 -9.97 -20.20
N GLY A 37 -1.27 -9.60 -19.82
CA GLY A 37 -2.32 -10.57 -19.50
C GLY A 37 -2.15 -11.24 -18.15
N LYS A 38 -1.31 -10.69 -17.27
CA LYS A 38 -1.03 -11.34 -16.01
C LYS A 38 -1.95 -10.91 -14.89
N TRP A 39 -2.33 -9.64 -14.87
CA TRP A 39 -3.16 -9.10 -13.79
C TRP A 39 -4.40 -8.47 -14.38
N ARG A 40 -5.51 -8.47 -13.62
CA ARG A 40 -6.77 -7.92 -14.06
C ARG A 40 -7.38 -6.92 -13.10
N ASP A 41 -6.92 -6.92 -11.87
CA ASP A 41 -7.52 -6.05 -10.87
C ASP A 41 -6.50 -5.78 -9.78
N TYR A 42 -6.73 -4.75 -9.01
CA TYR A 42 -5.87 -4.45 -7.88
C TYR A 42 -6.67 -3.84 -6.74
N ALA A 43 -6.10 -3.86 -5.55
CA ALA A 43 -6.69 -3.23 -4.39
C ALA A 43 -5.59 -2.52 -3.61
N LEU A 44 -5.97 -1.44 -2.94
CA LEU A 44 -5.06 -0.70 -2.08
C LEU A 44 -5.61 -0.71 -0.68
N ASP A 45 -4.76 -1.00 0.29
CA ASP A 45 -5.13 -0.97 1.69
C ASP A 45 -4.13 -0.12 2.44
N PHE A 46 -4.60 0.85 3.20
CA PHE A 46 -3.76 1.72 3.99
C PHE A 46 -4.10 1.49 5.45
N GLU A 47 -3.20 0.85 6.16
CA GLU A 47 -3.44 0.50 7.55
C GLU A 47 -2.43 1.20 8.43
N ARG A 48 -2.55 0.98 9.71
CA ARG A 48 -1.73 1.69 10.67
C ARG A 48 -0.25 1.52 10.42
N ASP A 49 0.18 0.32 10.16
CA ASP A 49 1.60 0.00 10.05
C ASP A 49 2.05 -0.37 8.66
N VAL A 50 1.14 -0.50 7.72
CA VAL A 50 1.48 -1.01 6.41
C VAL A 50 0.56 -0.45 5.34
N ALA A 51 1.12 -0.16 4.18
CA ALA A 51 0.34 0.10 2.98
C ALA A 51 0.53 -1.11 2.08
N VAL A 52 -0.54 -1.58 1.49
CA VAL A 52 -0.51 -2.79 0.68
C VAL A 52 -1.14 -2.56 -0.68
N PHE A 53 -0.44 -2.91 -1.72
CA PHE A 53 -0.99 -2.99 -3.06
C PHE A 53 -1.12 -4.47 -3.36
N SER A 54 -2.33 -4.91 -3.72
CA SER A 54 -2.58 -6.30 -4.04
C SER A 54 -2.97 -6.40 -5.51
N ALA A 55 -2.39 -7.34 -6.22
CA ALA A 55 -2.70 -7.55 -7.61
C ALA A 55 -3.35 -8.90 -7.78
N PHE A 56 -4.39 -8.95 -8.60
CA PHE A 56 -5.19 -10.14 -8.78
C PHE A 56 -5.19 -10.57 -10.23
N ARG A 57 -5.09 -11.86 -10.45
CA ARG A 57 -5.23 -12.41 -11.77
C ARG A 57 -6.69 -12.39 -12.19
N ARG A 58 -7.59 -12.58 -11.26
CA ARG A 58 -9.02 -12.53 -11.48
C ARG A 58 -9.68 -11.77 -10.38
N ALA A 59 -10.78 -11.14 -10.70
CA ALA A 59 -11.51 -10.40 -9.70
C ALA A 59 -12.01 -11.36 -8.62
N ALA A 60 -12.02 -10.88 -7.41
CA ALA A 60 -12.57 -11.58 -6.26
C ALA A 60 -11.83 -12.84 -5.85
N GLU A 61 -10.60 -13.00 -6.29
CA GLU A 61 -9.78 -14.10 -5.85
C GLU A 61 -8.75 -13.61 -4.88
N ARG A 62 -7.95 -14.53 -4.37
CA ARG A 62 -6.84 -14.17 -3.52
C ARG A 62 -5.82 -13.42 -4.36
N PRO A 63 -5.13 -12.47 -3.79
CA PRO A 63 -4.13 -11.75 -4.57
C PRO A 63 -3.01 -12.68 -4.97
N GLU A 64 -2.57 -12.51 -6.20
CA GLU A 64 -1.43 -13.26 -6.67
C GLU A 64 -0.14 -12.67 -6.14
N PHE A 65 -0.17 -11.37 -5.88
CA PHE A 65 1.03 -10.66 -5.54
C PHE A 65 0.69 -9.47 -4.67
N ARG A 66 1.52 -9.17 -3.70
CA ARG A 66 1.32 -7.99 -2.87
C ARG A 66 2.63 -7.23 -2.73
N ILE A 67 2.54 -5.93 -2.75
CA ILE A 67 3.66 -5.04 -2.44
C ILE A 67 3.31 -4.37 -1.13
N GLU A 68 4.14 -4.57 -0.13
CA GLU A 68 3.89 -4.02 1.20
C GLU A 68 4.95 -3.00 1.56
N LYS A 69 4.50 -1.88 2.11
CA LYS A 69 5.37 -0.85 2.59
C LYS A 69 5.20 -0.74 4.10
N ARG A 70 6.25 -1.05 4.84
CA ARG A 70 6.25 -0.99 6.30
C ARG A 70 7.35 -0.07 6.78
N PRO A 71 7.07 1.23 6.95
CA PRO A 71 8.13 2.18 7.29
C PRO A 71 8.84 1.85 8.59
N ALA A 72 8.18 1.19 9.52
CA ALA A 72 8.82 0.85 10.78
C ALA A 72 9.98 -0.11 10.62
N LEU A 73 10.07 -0.80 9.49
CA LEU A 73 11.14 -1.76 9.25
C LEU A 73 12.31 -1.17 8.47
N ARG A 74 12.26 0.13 8.21
CA ARG A 74 13.25 0.79 7.38
C ARG A 74 14.68 0.51 7.83
N GLY A 75 14.94 0.55 9.10
CA GLY A 75 16.29 0.39 9.61
C GLY A 75 16.71 -1.03 9.88
N ARG A 76 15.83 -2.00 9.62
CA ARG A 76 16.13 -3.38 9.96
C ARG A 76 16.14 -4.27 8.75
N GLN A 77 14.99 -4.51 8.18
CA GLN A 77 14.84 -5.44 7.08
C GLN A 77 14.56 -4.74 5.78
N GLY A 78 14.40 -3.44 5.83
CA GLY A 78 13.94 -2.71 4.67
C GLY A 78 12.43 -2.56 4.73
N MET A 79 11.97 -1.44 4.23
CA MET A 79 10.57 -1.03 4.33
C MET A 79 9.68 -1.78 3.36
N TRP A 80 10.22 -2.28 2.27
CA TRP A 80 9.43 -2.87 1.20
C TRP A 80 9.52 -4.37 1.16
N ALA A 81 8.42 -5.02 0.85
CA ALA A 81 8.39 -6.46 0.67
C ALA A 81 7.50 -6.83 -0.49
N LEU A 82 7.91 -7.80 -1.26
CA LEU A 82 7.08 -8.39 -2.30
C LEU A 82 6.66 -9.76 -1.79
N VAL A 83 5.35 -10.00 -1.82
CA VAL A 83 4.82 -11.25 -1.30
C VAL A 83 4.05 -11.92 -2.41
N SER A 84 4.39 -13.16 -2.73
CA SER A 84 3.68 -13.89 -3.75
C SER A 84 2.93 -15.03 -3.10
N GLU A 85 1.77 -15.31 -3.62
CA GLU A 85 0.93 -16.37 -3.07
C GLU A 85 1.28 -17.72 -3.66
#